data_614a34a0abbb3c5c21cacd9e03e4aa50
#
_entry.id   614a34a0abbb3c5c21cacd9e03e4aa50
#
_cell.length_a   1.000
_cell.length_b   1.000
_cell.length_c   1.000
_cell.angle_alpha   90.00
_cell.angle_beta   90.00
_cell.angle_gamma   90.00
#
_symmetry.space_group_name_H-M   'P 1'
#
loop_
_entity.id
_entity.type
_entity.pdbx_description
1 polymer ?
#
loop_
_entity_poly.entity_id
_entity_poly.type
_entity_poly.pdbx_seq_one_letter_code
_entity_poly.pdbx_strand_id
1 'polypeptide(L)'
;AGTLKEPRDIFYLQLEEILASSNGELAPEYKSIIEERKVEFEGYHRQKPPQERFFTYGYDFKDQYIYSTEKLEAAEEDLKGIGCCPGRVQAKVRIVLDPHSIDSLNGDILVTSSTDPGWVTLFPTASAIIVERGSLLSHSAIVSREMGIPCIVSVKGLLRTLEDGEEVLMDGSTGQIKRLKDE
;
A
#
# COMPACT_ATOMS: atom_id res chain seq x y z
N ALA A 1 -32.23 16.67 -2.07
CA ALA A 1 -31.04 17.49 -2.25
C ALA A 1 -30.93 18.43 -1.05
N GLY A 2 -29.82 18.39 -0.31
CA GLY A 2 -29.52 19.36 0.74
C GLY A 2 -29.42 18.85 2.18
N THR A 3 -29.45 17.54 2.38
CA THR A 3 -29.43 16.95 3.73
C THR A 3 -28.00 16.77 4.26
N LEU A 4 -27.06 16.49 3.40
CA LEU A 4 -25.62 16.37 3.72
C LEU A 4 -24.87 17.66 3.33
N LYS A 5 -23.85 18.05 4.07
CA LYS A 5 -22.98 19.19 3.72
C LYS A 5 -22.20 18.87 2.44
N GLU A 6 -21.66 17.63 2.36
CA GLU A 6 -20.93 17.13 1.21
C GLU A 6 -21.46 15.73 0.79
N PRO A 7 -21.45 15.38 -0.50
CA PRO A 7 -21.91 14.06 -0.95
C PRO A 7 -21.16 12.89 -0.29
N ARG A 8 -19.85 13.09 0.04
CA ARG A 8 -19.02 12.07 0.70
C ARG A 8 -19.38 11.85 2.17
N ASP A 9 -20.15 12.72 2.78
CA ASP A 9 -20.59 12.57 4.17
C ASP A 9 -21.41 11.31 4.40
N ILE A 10 -22.00 10.78 3.34
CA ILE A 10 -22.77 9.52 3.39
C ILE A 10 -21.92 8.32 3.84
N PHE A 11 -20.60 8.34 3.59
CA PHE A 11 -19.71 7.24 3.99
C PHE A 11 -19.41 7.21 5.50
N TYR A 12 -19.80 8.22 6.23
CA TYR A 12 -19.74 8.24 7.69
C TYR A 12 -21.00 7.68 8.35
N LEU A 13 -22.02 7.24 7.56
CA LEU A 13 -23.24 6.62 8.06
C LEU A 13 -23.25 5.12 7.83
N GLN A 14 -23.87 4.39 8.74
CA GLN A 14 -24.13 2.97 8.58
C GLN A 14 -25.33 2.78 7.64
N LEU A 15 -25.41 1.60 7.01
CA LEU A 15 -26.48 1.31 6.06
C LEU A 15 -27.88 1.43 6.71
N GLU A 16 -28.02 0.98 7.95
CA GLU A 16 -29.25 1.06 8.72
C GLU A 16 -29.69 2.51 8.97
N GLU A 17 -28.73 3.40 9.23
CA GLU A 17 -28.99 4.84 9.44
C GLU A 17 -29.46 5.51 8.14
N ILE A 18 -28.89 5.09 7.00
CA ILE A 18 -29.32 5.57 5.68
C ILE A 18 -30.73 5.07 5.35
N LEU A 19 -30.99 3.78 5.61
CA LEU A 19 -32.29 3.17 5.32
C LEU A 19 -33.38 3.65 6.26
N ALA A 20 -33.06 4.08 7.48
CA ALA A 20 -33.98 4.66 8.43
C ALA A 20 -34.43 6.09 8.04
N SER A 21 -33.74 6.73 7.11
CA SER A 21 -34.11 8.05 6.61
C SER A 21 -35.40 7.94 5.77
N SER A 22 -36.48 8.55 6.25
CA SER A 22 -37.76 8.59 5.53
C SER A 22 -37.74 9.72 4.48
N ASN A 23 -38.24 9.44 3.29
CA ASN A 23 -38.40 10.42 2.19
C ASN A 23 -37.09 11.09 1.70
N GLY A 24 -35.94 10.47 1.92
CA GLY A 24 -34.66 11.03 1.49
C GLY A 24 -34.15 12.20 2.34
N GLU A 25 -34.73 12.45 3.49
CA GLU A 25 -34.26 13.42 4.46
C GLU A 25 -33.63 12.69 5.66
N LEU A 26 -32.35 12.95 5.91
CA LEU A 26 -31.68 12.47 7.10
C LEU A 26 -32.16 13.27 8.32
N ALA A 27 -32.46 12.57 9.40
CA ALA A 27 -32.84 13.21 10.66
C ALA A 27 -31.69 14.11 11.16
N PRO A 28 -31.99 15.23 11.84
CA PRO A 28 -30.98 16.21 12.30
C PRO A 28 -29.84 15.60 13.14
N GLU A 29 -30.14 14.55 13.92
CA GLU A 29 -29.17 13.82 14.72
C GLU A 29 -28.03 13.18 13.91
N TYR A 30 -28.28 12.78 12.67
CA TYR A 30 -27.25 12.18 11.81
C TYR A 30 -26.17 13.18 11.39
N LYS A 31 -26.48 14.48 11.38
CA LYS A 31 -25.47 15.50 11.11
C LYS A 31 -24.41 15.57 12.23
N SER A 32 -24.85 15.43 13.48
CA SER A 32 -23.96 15.37 14.64
C SER A 32 -23.09 14.12 14.60
N ILE A 33 -23.71 12.97 14.32
CA ILE A 33 -23.01 11.68 14.20
C ILE A 33 -21.94 11.73 13.10
N ILE A 34 -22.22 12.33 11.96
CA ILE A 34 -21.26 12.50 10.87
C ILE A 34 -20.05 13.32 11.34
N GLU A 35 -20.28 14.45 12.02
CA GLU A 35 -19.19 15.29 12.49
C GLU A 35 -18.33 14.58 13.55
N GLU A 36 -18.95 13.84 14.47
CA GLU A 36 -18.23 13.03 15.46
C GLU A 36 -17.36 11.95 14.79
N ARG A 37 -17.92 11.22 13.82
CA ARG A 37 -17.19 10.17 13.10
C ARG A 37 -16.08 10.73 12.20
N LYS A 38 -16.25 11.94 11.64
CA LYS A 38 -15.18 12.63 10.91
C LYS A 38 -14.01 12.96 11.83
N VAL A 39 -14.29 13.50 13.01
CA VAL A 39 -13.24 13.82 14.01
C VAL A 39 -12.51 12.55 14.45
N GLU A 40 -13.25 11.47 14.68
CA GLU A 40 -12.67 10.17 15.02
C GLU A 40 -11.77 9.65 13.89
N PHE A 41 -12.25 9.67 12.64
CA PHE A 41 -11.49 9.22 11.47
C PHE A 41 -10.22 10.05 11.24
N GLU A 42 -10.31 11.38 11.38
CA GLU A 42 -9.13 12.24 11.34
C GLU A 42 -8.16 11.94 12.48
N GLY A 43 -8.67 11.53 13.64
CA GLY A 43 -7.88 11.07 14.76
C GLY A 43 -7.00 9.86 14.42
N TYR A 44 -7.49 8.92 13.60
CA TYR A 44 -6.72 7.76 13.17
C TYR A 44 -5.50 8.13 12.32
N HIS A 45 -5.58 9.16 11.49
CA HIS A 45 -4.43 9.65 10.72
C HIS A 45 -3.30 10.21 11.58
N ARG A 46 -3.60 10.63 12.81
CA ARG A 46 -2.61 11.15 13.78
C ARG A 46 -2.00 10.06 14.64
N GLN A 47 -2.59 8.87 14.62
CA GLN A 47 -2.09 7.73 15.40
C GLN A 47 -0.99 7.01 14.62
N LYS A 48 -0.07 6.41 15.38
CA LYS A 48 0.93 5.52 14.77
C LYS A 48 0.18 4.35 14.13
N PRO A 49 0.41 4.06 12.83
CA PRO A 49 -0.27 2.95 12.18
C PRO A 49 0.05 1.64 12.91
N PRO A 50 -0.94 0.72 13.01
CA PRO A 50 -0.71 -0.57 13.61
C PRO A 50 0.36 -1.34 12.84
N GLN A 51 1.01 -2.30 13.52
CA GLN A 51 1.94 -3.20 12.85
C GLN A 51 1.19 -4.07 11.82
N GLU A 52 1.85 -4.41 10.72
CA GLU A 52 1.25 -5.24 9.65
C GLU A 52 0.86 -6.64 10.13
N ARG A 53 1.50 -7.12 11.18
CA ARG A 53 1.20 -8.41 11.80
C ARG A 53 1.09 -8.22 13.29
N PHE A 54 -0.01 -8.69 13.86
CA PHE A 54 -0.25 -8.72 15.29
C PHE A 54 -0.99 -10.01 15.65
N PHE A 55 -0.84 -10.43 16.89
CA PHE A 55 -1.54 -11.58 17.42
C PHE A 55 -2.64 -11.10 18.36
N THR A 56 -3.79 -11.76 18.30
CA THR A 56 -4.90 -11.54 19.22
C THR A 56 -5.15 -12.82 20.00
N TYR A 57 -5.47 -12.70 21.29
CA TYR A 57 -5.90 -13.80 22.11
C TYR A 57 -7.38 -13.62 22.45
N GLY A 58 -8.20 -14.62 22.08
CA GLY A 58 -9.65 -14.59 22.33
C GLY A 58 -10.45 -13.81 21.28
N TYR A 59 -11.72 -13.56 21.62
CA TYR A 59 -12.69 -12.89 20.75
C TYR A 59 -12.81 -11.38 20.99
N ASP A 60 -12.12 -10.84 22.00
CA ASP A 60 -12.17 -9.42 22.33
C ASP A 60 -11.01 -8.68 21.70
N PHE A 61 -11.31 -7.84 20.71
CA PHE A 61 -10.32 -7.16 19.88
C PHE A 61 -9.89 -5.81 20.44
N LYS A 62 -10.45 -5.36 21.58
CA LYS A 62 -10.32 -3.95 21.96
C LYS A 62 -8.99 -3.55 22.61
N ASP A 63 -8.29 -4.47 23.31
CA ASP A 63 -7.14 -4.05 24.13
C ASP A 63 -5.95 -5.03 24.19
N GLN A 64 -5.92 -6.07 23.35
CA GLN A 64 -4.89 -7.12 23.45
C GLN A 64 -4.04 -7.27 22.17
N TYR A 65 -3.53 -6.17 21.66
CA TYR A 65 -2.52 -6.24 20.60
C TYR A 65 -1.15 -6.48 21.20
N ILE A 66 -0.60 -7.68 21.02
CA ILE A 66 0.80 -7.95 21.31
C ILE A 66 1.60 -7.55 20.09
N TYR A 67 2.24 -6.41 20.17
CA TYR A 67 3.19 -5.97 19.14
C TYR A 67 4.45 -6.81 19.27
N SER A 68 4.82 -7.56 18.22
CA SER A 68 6.15 -8.15 18.17
C SER A 68 7.16 -7.02 18.15
N THR A 69 8.01 -6.96 19.15
CA THR A 69 9.16 -6.03 19.23
C THR A 69 10.33 -6.56 18.40
N GLU A 70 10.11 -7.19 17.25
CA GLU A 70 11.21 -7.41 16.33
C GLU A 70 11.78 -6.04 15.98
N LYS A 71 12.87 -5.68 16.64
CA LYS A 71 13.73 -4.59 16.21
C LYS A 71 14.09 -4.92 14.78
N LEU A 72 13.62 -4.08 13.84
CA LEU A 72 14.18 -4.03 12.50
C LEU A 72 15.64 -3.63 12.71
N GLU A 73 16.54 -4.61 12.71
CA GLU A 73 17.97 -4.36 12.64
C GLU A 73 18.22 -3.51 11.40
N ALA A 74 19.13 -2.58 11.53
CA ALA A 74 19.49 -1.66 10.47
C ALA A 74 19.79 -2.46 9.19
N ALA A 75 19.24 -1.99 8.08
CA ALA A 75 19.33 -2.64 6.78
C ALA A 75 20.81 -2.99 6.47
N GLU A 76 21.05 -4.28 6.24
CA GLU A 76 22.20 -4.72 5.47
C GLU A 76 22.16 -4.00 4.10
N GLU A 77 23.32 -3.76 3.49
CA GLU A 77 23.44 -3.05 2.20
C GLU A 77 22.58 -3.67 1.09
N ASP A 78 22.22 -4.96 1.21
CA ASP A 78 21.40 -5.71 0.25
C ASP A 78 19.97 -5.91 0.77
N LEU A 79 18.99 -5.45 0.00
CA LEU A 79 17.57 -5.68 0.24
C LEU A 79 17.16 -7.06 -0.28
N LYS A 80 16.26 -7.73 0.45
CA LYS A 80 15.73 -9.03 0.04
C LYS A 80 14.22 -9.10 0.26
N GLY A 81 13.53 -9.65 -0.75
CA GLY A 81 12.10 -9.95 -0.71
C GLY A 81 11.81 -11.36 -1.23
N ILE A 82 10.59 -11.56 -1.65
CA ILE A 82 10.10 -12.81 -2.26
C ILE A 82 10.05 -12.60 -3.77
N GLY A 83 10.86 -13.36 -4.53
CA GLY A 83 10.79 -13.37 -5.98
C GLY A 83 9.45 -13.96 -6.47
N CYS A 84 8.76 -13.25 -7.34
CA CYS A 84 7.43 -13.62 -7.83
C CYS A 84 7.36 -13.88 -9.32
N CYS A 85 8.12 -13.13 -10.10
CA CYS A 85 8.25 -13.32 -11.53
C CYS A 85 9.75 -13.24 -11.87
N PRO A 86 10.31 -14.27 -12.56
CA PRO A 86 11.74 -14.34 -12.84
C PRO A 86 12.20 -13.27 -13.82
N GLY A 87 13.47 -12.88 -13.70
CA GLY A 87 14.17 -11.94 -14.56
C GLY A 87 15.14 -11.10 -13.77
N ARG A 88 16.24 -10.70 -14.43
CA ARG A 88 17.26 -9.79 -13.88
C ARG A 88 17.16 -8.46 -14.59
N VAL A 89 17.05 -7.39 -13.82
CA VAL A 89 16.93 -6.03 -14.35
C VAL A 89 17.87 -5.12 -13.58
N GLN A 90 18.66 -4.34 -14.33
CA GLN A 90 19.42 -3.22 -13.83
C GLN A 90 18.83 -1.94 -14.41
N ALA A 91 18.29 -1.08 -13.58
CA ALA A 91 17.70 0.18 -13.98
C ALA A 91 17.55 1.12 -12.77
N LYS A 92 17.14 2.35 -13.05
CA LYS A 92 16.81 3.32 -12.01
C LYS A 92 15.50 2.96 -11.32
N VAL A 93 15.44 3.28 -10.05
CA VAL A 93 14.25 3.17 -9.22
C VAL A 93 13.36 4.39 -9.44
N ARG A 94 12.07 4.15 -9.62
CA ARG A 94 11.03 5.17 -9.55
C ARG A 94 10.09 4.86 -8.41
N ILE A 95 10.13 5.67 -7.35
CA ILE A 95 9.25 5.55 -6.20
C ILE A 95 7.92 6.22 -6.52
N VAL A 96 6.86 5.43 -6.60
CA VAL A 96 5.51 5.91 -6.89
C VAL A 96 4.59 5.47 -5.76
N LEU A 97 3.89 6.41 -5.12
CA LEU A 97 2.93 6.12 -4.06
C LEU A 97 1.48 6.29 -4.51
N ASP A 98 1.26 7.02 -5.59
CA ASP A 98 -0.03 7.21 -6.24
C ASP A 98 0.11 6.92 -7.75
N PRO A 99 -0.59 5.92 -8.30
CA PRO A 99 -0.50 5.57 -9.73
C PRO A 99 -0.95 6.69 -10.66
N HIS A 100 -1.74 7.64 -10.17
CA HIS A 100 -2.21 8.78 -10.96
C HIS A 100 -1.22 9.96 -11.00
N SER A 101 -0.12 9.87 -10.25
CA SER A 101 0.90 10.94 -10.20
C SER A 101 1.83 10.98 -11.42
N ILE A 102 1.87 9.91 -12.20
CA ILE A 102 2.72 9.79 -13.41
C ILE A 102 2.00 9.00 -14.51
N ASP A 103 2.36 9.29 -15.75
CA ASP A 103 1.78 8.61 -16.93
C ASP A 103 2.60 7.38 -17.35
N SER A 104 3.91 7.36 -17.07
CA SER A 104 4.82 6.30 -17.52
C SER A 104 6.06 6.22 -16.64
N LEU A 105 6.59 5.00 -16.51
CA LEU A 105 7.85 4.71 -15.83
C LEU A 105 9.07 4.76 -16.77
N ASN A 106 8.85 4.80 -18.09
CA ASN A 106 9.90 4.89 -19.10
C ASN A 106 11.01 3.83 -18.99
N GLY A 107 10.68 2.65 -18.50
CA GLY A 107 11.62 1.55 -18.29
C GLY A 107 12.32 1.56 -16.93
N ASP A 108 12.01 2.49 -16.04
CA ASP A 108 12.49 2.45 -14.66
C ASP A 108 11.86 1.27 -13.89
N ILE A 109 12.47 0.88 -12.77
CA ILE A 109 11.90 -0.10 -11.84
C ILE A 109 10.86 0.59 -10.97
N LEU A 110 9.61 0.13 -11.02
CA LEU A 110 8.56 0.59 -10.12
C LEU A 110 8.85 0.14 -8.68
N VAL A 111 8.91 1.10 -7.76
CA VAL A 111 9.02 0.86 -6.33
C VAL A 111 7.83 1.50 -5.62
N THR A 112 7.07 0.70 -4.85
CA THR A 112 5.90 1.18 -4.12
C THR A 112 5.64 0.39 -2.83
N SER A 113 4.73 0.87 -2.01
CA SER A 113 4.34 0.15 -0.78
C SER A 113 3.49 -1.09 -1.08
N SER A 114 2.48 -0.96 -1.92
CA SER A 114 1.56 -2.01 -2.35
C SER A 114 0.88 -1.58 -3.65
N THR A 115 0.26 -2.52 -4.36
CA THR A 115 -0.49 -2.23 -5.58
C THR A 115 -1.92 -2.77 -5.50
N ASP A 116 -2.81 -2.11 -6.21
CA ASP A 116 -4.20 -2.47 -6.46
C ASP A 116 -4.49 -2.45 -7.97
N PRO A 117 -5.71 -2.77 -8.44
CA PRO A 117 -6.03 -2.80 -9.86
C PRO A 117 -5.79 -1.48 -10.62
N GLY A 118 -5.78 -0.33 -9.96
CA GLY A 118 -5.48 0.97 -10.57
C GLY A 118 -4.04 1.10 -11.11
N TRP A 119 -3.12 0.25 -10.63
CA TRP A 119 -1.70 0.27 -11.03
C TRP A 119 -1.42 -0.44 -12.35
N VAL A 120 -2.38 -1.21 -12.89
CA VAL A 120 -2.18 -2.04 -14.09
C VAL A 120 -1.72 -1.22 -15.31
N THR A 121 -2.15 0.03 -15.41
CA THR A 121 -1.78 0.92 -16.52
C THR A 121 -0.29 1.28 -16.54
N LEU A 122 0.37 1.29 -15.37
CA LEU A 122 1.79 1.61 -15.25
C LEU A 122 2.69 0.40 -15.49
N PHE A 123 2.23 -0.80 -15.16
CA PHE A 123 3.05 -2.03 -15.23
C PHE A 123 3.75 -2.24 -16.58
N PRO A 124 3.08 -2.10 -17.75
CA PRO A 124 3.72 -2.29 -19.03
C PRO A 124 4.84 -1.28 -19.34
N THR A 125 4.90 -0.19 -18.59
CA THR A 125 5.92 0.86 -18.77
C THR A 125 7.14 0.67 -17.86
N ALA A 126 7.05 -0.29 -16.89
CA ALA A 126 8.11 -0.64 -15.96
C ALA A 126 9.02 -1.72 -16.55
N SER A 127 10.32 -1.67 -16.25
CA SER A 127 11.23 -2.79 -16.52
C SER A 127 11.12 -3.91 -15.49
N ALA A 128 10.75 -3.56 -14.26
CA ALA A 128 10.49 -4.49 -13.16
C ALA A 128 9.64 -3.82 -12.07
N ILE A 129 9.15 -4.64 -11.11
CA ILE A 129 8.29 -4.17 -10.02
C ILE A 129 8.85 -4.68 -8.69
N ILE A 130 9.01 -3.78 -7.72
CA ILE A 130 9.43 -4.09 -6.35
C ILE A 130 8.40 -3.50 -5.39
N VAL A 131 7.86 -4.33 -4.49
CA VAL A 131 6.81 -3.91 -3.56
C VAL A 131 7.21 -4.21 -2.12
N GLU A 132 7.03 -3.23 -1.24
CA GLU A 132 7.34 -3.40 0.18
C GLU A 132 6.42 -4.42 0.84
N ARG A 133 5.12 -4.39 0.50
CA ARG A 133 4.07 -5.25 1.05
C ARG A 133 3.48 -6.12 -0.03
N GLY A 134 3.29 -7.38 0.27
CA GLY A 134 2.67 -8.30 -0.67
C GLY A 134 2.99 -9.75 -0.35
N SER A 135 2.40 -10.64 -1.11
CA SER A 135 2.63 -12.09 -1.05
C SER A 135 2.67 -12.66 -2.46
N LEU A 136 2.94 -13.95 -2.58
CA LEU A 136 2.88 -14.65 -3.87
C LEU A 136 1.51 -14.61 -4.55
N LEU A 137 0.46 -14.27 -3.80
CA LEU A 137 -0.93 -14.14 -4.26
C LEU A 137 -1.41 -12.68 -4.26
N SER A 138 -0.53 -11.71 -4.03
CA SER A 138 -0.89 -10.29 -4.12
C SER A 138 -1.13 -9.87 -5.57
N HIS A 139 -1.85 -8.77 -5.74
CA HIS A 139 -2.14 -8.17 -7.05
C HIS A 139 -0.87 -7.99 -7.90
N SER A 140 0.18 -7.38 -7.32
CA SER A 140 1.46 -7.20 -8.01
C SER A 140 2.07 -8.51 -8.49
N ALA A 141 2.07 -9.55 -7.66
CA ALA A 141 2.65 -10.85 -8.00
C ALA A 141 1.88 -11.59 -9.10
N ILE A 142 0.55 -11.50 -9.09
CA ILE A 142 -0.30 -12.16 -10.09
C ILE A 142 -0.14 -11.45 -11.44
N VAL A 143 -0.35 -10.14 -11.47
CA VAL A 143 -0.32 -9.36 -12.72
C VAL A 143 1.07 -9.34 -13.34
N SER A 144 2.14 -9.26 -12.53
CA SER A 144 3.51 -9.33 -13.05
C SER A 144 3.79 -10.66 -13.77
N ARG A 145 3.30 -11.79 -13.23
CA ARG A 145 3.44 -13.10 -13.89
C ARG A 145 2.66 -13.19 -15.19
N GLU A 146 1.45 -12.63 -15.22
CA GLU A 146 0.63 -12.60 -16.45
C GLU A 146 1.26 -11.73 -17.54
N MET A 147 1.93 -10.64 -17.16
CA MET A 147 2.60 -9.72 -18.09
C MET A 147 4.06 -10.10 -18.36
N GLY A 148 4.64 -11.06 -17.63
CA GLY A 148 6.05 -11.44 -17.76
C GLY A 148 7.03 -10.37 -17.26
N ILE A 149 6.61 -9.52 -16.32
CA ILE A 149 7.43 -8.44 -15.76
C ILE A 149 8.14 -8.94 -14.50
N PRO A 150 9.48 -8.88 -14.40
CA PRO A 150 10.21 -9.27 -13.19
C PRO A 150 9.66 -8.59 -11.94
N CYS A 151 9.43 -9.38 -10.87
CA CYS A 151 8.75 -8.85 -9.69
C CYS A 151 9.31 -9.45 -8.39
N ILE A 152 9.50 -8.56 -7.40
CA ILE A 152 9.81 -8.90 -6.01
C ILE A 152 8.79 -8.25 -5.09
N VAL A 153 8.25 -9.01 -4.14
CA VAL A 153 7.32 -8.49 -3.12
C VAL A 153 7.84 -8.76 -1.72
N SER A 154 7.20 -8.14 -0.72
CA SER A 154 7.54 -8.34 0.71
C SER A 154 8.96 -7.91 1.05
N VAL A 155 9.43 -6.80 0.49
CA VAL A 155 10.76 -6.24 0.76
C VAL A 155 10.67 -5.31 1.96
N LYS A 156 11.10 -5.78 3.12
CA LYS A 156 11.02 -4.99 4.37
C LYS A 156 11.90 -3.74 4.30
N GLY A 157 11.33 -2.59 4.64
CA GLY A 157 12.04 -1.31 4.69
C GLY A 157 12.42 -0.73 3.33
N LEU A 158 11.83 -1.23 2.25
CA LEU A 158 12.10 -0.82 0.86
C LEU A 158 12.09 0.70 0.69
N LEU A 159 10.99 1.34 1.06
CA LEU A 159 10.78 2.77 0.88
C LEU A 159 11.60 3.67 1.82
N ARG A 160 12.26 3.07 2.82
CA ARG A 160 13.17 3.79 3.72
C ARG A 160 14.62 3.67 3.31
N THR A 161 14.93 2.66 2.48
CA THR A 161 16.31 2.30 2.11
C THR A 161 16.66 2.76 0.72
N LEU A 162 15.72 2.67 -0.25
CA LEU A 162 15.95 3.13 -1.62
C LEU A 162 15.53 4.59 -1.78
N GLU A 163 16.28 5.32 -2.61
CA GLU A 163 15.98 6.69 -3.01
C GLU A 163 15.47 6.72 -4.46
N ASP A 164 14.60 7.68 -4.76
CA ASP A 164 14.08 7.87 -6.13
C ASP A 164 15.22 8.22 -7.09
N GLY A 165 15.32 7.53 -8.23
CA GLY A 165 16.37 7.69 -9.20
C GLY A 165 17.64 6.89 -8.94
N GLU A 166 17.75 6.18 -7.80
CA GLU A 166 18.89 5.30 -7.49
C GLU A 166 18.94 4.11 -8.46
N GLU A 167 20.13 3.69 -8.86
CA GLU A 167 20.32 2.52 -9.73
C GLU A 167 20.45 1.24 -8.91
N VAL A 168 19.66 0.22 -9.27
CA VAL A 168 19.67 -1.09 -8.60
C VAL A 168 19.72 -2.23 -9.60
N LEU A 169 20.31 -3.34 -9.17
CA LEU A 169 20.21 -4.64 -9.82
C LEU A 169 19.24 -5.52 -9.01
N MET A 170 18.14 -5.96 -9.62
CA MET A 170 17.20 -6.86 -8.99
C MET A 170 17.15 -8.20 -9.70
N ASP A 171 16.86 -9.28 -8.96
CA ASP A 171 16.62 -10.62 -9.48
C ASP A 171 15.28 -11.16 -8.97
N GLY A 172 14.28 -11.15 -9.85
CA GLY A 172 12.91 -11.61 -9.56
C GLY A 172 12.79 -13.11 -9.30
N SER A 173 13.83 -13.91 -9.58
CA SER A 173 13.85 -15.33 -9.25
C SER A 173 14.27 -15.58 -7.80
N THR A 174 15.25 -14.82 -7.30
CA THR A 174 15.84 -15.00 -5.97
C THR A 174 15.28 -14.04 -4.92
N GLY A 175 14.67 -12.94 -5.38
CA GLY A 175 14.19 -11.86 -4.52
C GLY A 175 15.30 -10.93 -4.02
N GLN A 176 16.50 -10.98 -4.59
CA GLN A 176 17.63 -10.13 -4.23
C GLN A 176 17.59 -8.79 -4.94
N ILE A 177 17.94 -7.74 -4.22
CA ILE A 177 18.04 -6.37 -4.74
C ILE A 177 19.39 -5.82 -4.25
N LYS A 178 20.26 -5.47 -5.17
CA LYS A 178 21.58 -4.90 -4.90
C LYS A 178 21.60 -3.43 -5.33
N ARG A 179 21.96 -2.55 -4.42
CA ARG A 179 22.15 -1.13 -4.71
C ARG A 179 23.48 -0.95 -5.45
N LEU A 180 23.45 -0.21 -6.54
CA LEU A 180 24.66 0.14 -7.28
C LEU A 180 25.03 1.57 -6.87
N LYS A 181 26.13 1.71 -6.11
CA LYS A 181 26.64 3.04 -5.75
C LYS A 181 27.32 3.62 -6.98
N ASP A 182 27.03 4.86 -7.32
CA ASP A 182 27.86 5.63 -8.24
C ASP A 182 29.28 5.73 -7.63
N GLU A 183 30.28 5.28 -8.38
CA GLU A 183 31.69 5.45 -8.03
C GLU A 183 32.15 6.90 -8.20
#